data_795392ed30b7ba738b4b123735038157
#
_entry.id   795392ed30b7ba738b4b123735038157
#
_cell.length_a   1.000
_cell.length_b   1.000
_cell.length_c   1.000
_cell.angle_alpha   90.00
_cell.angle_beta   90.00
_cell.angle_gamma   90.00
#
_symmetry.space_group_name_H-M   'P 1'
#
loop_
_entity.id
_entity.type
_entity.pdbx_description
1 polymer ?
#
loop_
_entity_poly.entity_id
_entity_poly.type
_entity_poly.pdbx_seq_one_letter_code
_entity_poly.pdbx_strand_id
1 'polypeptide(L)'
;MLRSSAMSCLCLFFVCLXIVQGEIDLKTATGIWLFDEGKGKIASDLSGQKGDGKLEKGPKWVKGKFGQAIEFDGKDDYVQIEPSDQYNPKNAKGNYEFTISFWMYPHEVGGNNPAGKGSATLVIANGDPGDGGGANWWFEYWNPGNFEFKSCQAGCNAAKTPLPDPKKWHFVSGIYNGKEYELYINGEFKSKGVNAIGAPAKGLLIGSGLCPAGHGCDGGYFKGIIDDVSMFNTKLSEADLKKLMDDGVGASLGLLPVQAGGKLATRWSALKQP
;
A
#
# COMPACT_ATOMS: atom_id res chain seq x y z
N MET A 1 -12.44 -52.31 -57.63
CA MET A 1 -11.37 -51.40 -57.23
C MET A 1 -11.89 -50.47 -56.15
N LEU A 2 -11.67 -50.82 -54.86
CA LEU A 2 -12.06 -49.94 -53.75
C LEU A 2 -10.85 -49.01 -53.42
N ARG A 3 -11.10 -47.73 -53.49
CA ARG A 3 -10.10 -46.73 -53.02
C ARG A 3 -10.42 -46.42 -51.55
N SER A 4 -9.51 -46.78 -50.69
CA SER A 4 -9.52 -46.43 -49.27
C SER A 4 -8.97 -45.01 -49.07
N SER A 5 -9.83 -44.08 -48.60
CA SER A 5 -9.41 -42.73 -48.19
C SER A 5 -8.98 -42.78 -46.74
N ALA A 6 -7.67 -42.66 -46.47
CA ALA A 6 -7.17 -42.47 -45.14
C ALA A 6 -7.35 -41.00 -44.72
N MET A 7 -8.26 -40.78 -43.77
CA MET A 7 -8.46 -39.46 -43.17
C MET A 7 -7.47 -39.28 -42.02
N SER A 8 -6.45 -38.43 -42.27
CA SER A 8 -5.43 -38.12 -41.27
C SER A 8 -6.01 -37.11 -40.27
N CYS A 9 -6.23 -37.55 -39.06
CA CYS A 9 -6.71 -36.69 -37.95
C CYS A 9 -5.49 -35.97 -37.34
N LEU A 10 -5.34 -34.70 -37.65
CA LEU A 10 -4.29 -33.85 -37.09
C LEU A 10 -4.72 -33.38 -35.68
N CYS A 11 -4.27 -34.06 -34.65
CA CYS A 11 -4.50 -33.62 -33.27
C CYS A 11 -3.58 -32.44 -32.95
N LEU A 12 -4.14 -31.23 -32.94
CA LEU A 12 -3.45 -30.05 -32.45
C LEU A 12 -3.38 -30.12 -30.92
N PHE A 13 -2.20 -30.46 -30.42
CA PHE A 13 -1.91 -30.34 -29.00
C PHE A 13 -1.74 -28.88 -28.64
N PHE A 14 -2.76 -28.29 -28.02
CA PHE A 14 -2.64 -26.97 -27.40
C PHE A 14 -1.81 -27.15 -26.12
N VAL A 15 -0.53 -26.82 -26.18
CA VAL A 15 0.30 -26.71 -24.98
C VAL A 15 -0.09 -25.38 -24.30
N CYS A 16 -0.91 -25.48 -23.28
CA CYS A 16 -1.19 -24.34 -22.42
C CYS A 16 0.05 -24.11 -21.53
N LEU A 17 0.89 -23.20 -21.92
CA LEU A 17 2.02 -22.78 -21.11
C LEU A 17 1.51 -21.97 -19.91
N UNK A 18 1.24 -22.42 -18.85
CA UNK A 18 0.96 -21.89 -17.96
C UNK A 18 1.83 -21.14 -17.67
N ILE A 19 1.78 -20.09 -17.70
CA ILE A 19 2.63 -19.09 -17.13
C ILE A 19 2.63 -19.36 -15.63
N VAL A 20 3.68 -19.92 -15.14
CA VAL A 20 3.90 -20.00 -13.69
C VAL A 20 4.17 -18.56 -13.25
N GLN A 21 3.14 -17.91 -12.77
CA GLN A 21 3.27 -16.61 -12.13
C GLN A 21 4.09 -16.84 -10.86
N GLY A 22 5.23 -16.18 -10.76
CA GLY A 22 6.09 -16.28 -9.58
C GLY A 22 5.30 -15.91 -8.33
N GLU A 23 5.51 -16.66 -7.27
CA GLU A 23 4.94 -16.33 -5.96
C GLU A 23 5.69 -15.11 -5.41
N ILE A 24 4.96 -14.14 -4.85
CA ILE A 24 5.58 -12.97 -4.19
C ILE A 24 6.42 -13.50 -3.00
N ASP A 25 7.72 -13.22 -3.02
CA ASP A 25 8.61 -13.73 -1.97
C ASP A 25 8.40 -12.95 -0.66
N LEU A 26 7.81 -13.60 0.32
CA LEU A 26 7.57 -13.02 1.64
C LEU A 26 8.85 -12.48 2.30
N LYS A 27 10.03 -13.03 1.95
CA LYS A 27 11.32 -12.52 2.46
C LYS A 27 11.62 -11.10 2.02
N THR A 28 10.97 -10.61 0.97
CA THR A 28 11.12 -9.22 0.55
C THR A 28 10.20 -8.26 1.32
N ALA A 29 9.26 -8.80 2.12
CA ALA A 29 8.35 -7.97 2.88
C ALA A 29 9.08 -7.26 4.02
N THR A 30 8.88 -5.95 4.13
CA THR A 30 9.46 -5.10 5.18
C THR A 30 8.39 -4.57 6.13
N GLY A 31 7.12 -4.82 5.84
CA GLY A 31 6.01 -4.53 6.73
C GLY A 31 4.70 -5.03 6.12
N ILE A 32 3.86 -5.67 6.92
CA ILE A 32 2.55 -6.17 6.50
C ILE A 32 1.55 -5.95 7.62
N TRP A 33 0.55 -5.11 7.39
CA TRP A 33 -0.52 -4.83 8.36
C TRP A 33 -1.86 -5.09 7.68
N LEU A 34 -2.48 -6.25 8.01
CA LEU A 34 -3.78 -6.62 7.42
C LEU A 34 -4.95 -5.90 8.10
N PHE A 35 -4.72 -5.37 9.31
CA PHE A 35 -5.74 -4.71 10.12
C PHE A 35 -6.93 -5.63 10.45
N ASP A 36 -6.66 -6.93 10.62
CA ASP A 36 -7.69 -7.94 10.89
C ASP A 36 -7.92 -8.19 12.40
N GLU A 37 -7.23 -7.48 13.29
CA GLU A 37 -7.37 -7.69 14.74
C GLU A 37 -8.77 -7.35 15.26
N GLY A 38 -9.42 -6.37 14.70
CA GLY A 38 -10.80 -6.00 15.04
C GLY A 38 -11.00 -5.42 16.43
N LYS A 39 -9.92 -5.25 17.21
CA LYS A 39 -9.98 -4.70 18.58
C LYS A 39 -8.59 -4.37 19.11
N GLY A 40 -8.55 -3.56 20.15
CA GLY A 40 -7.27 -3.18 20.78
C GLY A 40 -6.65 -1.98 20.11
N LYS A 41 -5.38 -1.72 20.48
CA LYS A 41 -4.64 -0.55 20.01
C LYS A 41 -3.37 -0.90 19.23
N ILE A 42 -3.24 -2.15 18.83
CA ILE A 42 -2.06 -2.63 18.09
C ILE A 42 -2.51 -3.20 16.75
N ALA A 43 -1.86 -2.76 15.69
CA ALA A 43 -1.92 -3.35 14.36
C ALA A 43 -0.65 -4.18 14.18
N SER A 44 -0.78 -5.49 14.10
CA SER A 44 0.36 -6.41 14.11
C SER A 44 1.07 -6.42 12.76
N ASP A 45 2.40 -6.38 12.80
CA ASP A 45 3.23 -6.57 11.59
C ASP A 45 3.44 -8.06 11.34
N LEU A 46 2.87 -8.56 10.27
CA LEU A 46 2.96 -9.97 9.88
C LEU A 46 4.15 -10.29 8.97
N SER A 47 4.98 -9.30 8.65
CA SER A 47 6.19 -9.50 7.83
C SER A 47 7.30 -10.26 8.58
N GLY A 48 7.22 -10.32 9.90
CA GLY A 48 8.28 -10.85 10.76
C GLY A 48 9.32 -9.82 11.17
N GLN A 49 9.19 -8.56 10.72
CA GLN A 49 10.15 -7.49 11.01
C GLN A 49 9.86 -6.75 12.33
N LYS A 50 8.78 -7.12 13.03
CA LYS A 50 8.40 -6.59 14.35
C LYS A 50 8.06 -5.08 14.33
N GLY A 51 7.46 -4.63 13.26
CA GLY A 51 7.01 -3.24 13.07
C GLY A 51 5.56 -3.03 13.46
N ASP A 52 5.13 -3.51 14.63
CA ASP A 52 3.73 -3.33 15.07
C ASP A 52 3.35 -1.85 15.09
N GLY A 53 2.17 -1.56 14.56
CA GLY A 53 1.61 -0.21 14.56
C GLY A 53 0.76 0.03 15.81
N LYS A 54 0.84 1.24 16.34
CA LYS A 54 0.07 1.67 17.51
C LYS A 54 -1.02 2.63 17.06
N LEU A 55 -2.27 2.31 17.38
CA LEU A 55 -3.43 3.16 17.09
C LEU A 55 -3.45 4.32 18.06
N GLU A 56 -3.35 5.54 17.54
CA GLU A 56 -3.27 6.77 18.32
C GLU A 56 -4.48 7.68 18.05
N LYS A 57 -4.95 8.34 19.09
CA LYS A 57 -6.04 9.31 19.10
C LYS A 57 -7.44 8.72 18.94
N GLY A 58 -7.60 7.54 18.37
CA GLY A 58 -8.89 6.86 18.42
C GLY A 58 -9.44 6.30 17.13
N PRO A 59 -8.58 5.90 16.19
CA PRO A 59 -9.09 5.26 14.98
C PRO A 59 -9.84 3.97 15.32
N LYS A 60 -10.81 3.61 14.46
CA LYS A 60 -11.78 2.55 14.79
C LYS A 60 -11.59 1.34 13.90
N TRP A 61 -11.74 0.16 14.49
CA TRP A 61 -11.85 -1.07 13.75
C TRP A 61 -13.21 -1.14 13.08
N VAL A 62 -13.22 -1.37 11.77
CA VAL A 62 -14.45 -1.46 10.96
C VAL A 62 -14.32 -2.62 9.96
N LYS A 63 -15.41 -2.91 9.26
CA LYS A 63 -15.35 -3.89 8.17
C LYS A 63 -14.51 -3.32 7.01
N GLY A 64 -13.56 -4.10 6.52
CA GLY A 64 -12.63 -3.74 5.47
C GLY A 64 -13.04 -4.18 4.06
N LYS A 65 -12.12 -4.00 3.14
CA LYS A 65 -12.17 -4.59 1.81
C LYS A 65 -11.98 -6.10 1.92
N PHE A 66 -11.00 -6.50 2.74
CA PHE A 66 -10.76 -7.87 3.16
C PHE A 66 -10.83 -7.90 4.69
N GLY A 67 -11.62 -8.76 5.29
CA GLY A 67 -11.71 -8.87 6.76
C GLY A 67 -12.12 -7.58 7.47
N GLN A 68 -11.24 -7.10 8.34
CA GLN A 68 -11.39 -5.85 9.11
C GLN A 68 -10.44 -4.79 8.54
N ALA A 69 -10.58 -3.55 8.99
CA ALA A 69 -9.79 -2.40 8.54
C ALA A 69 -9.81 -1.33 9.63
N ILE A 70 -9.09 -0.24 9.40
CA ILE A 70 -9.08 0.91 10.31
C ILE A 70 -9.72 2.12 9.64
N GLU A 71 -10.68 2.73 10.35
CA GLU A 71 -11.33 3.99 9.97
C GLU A 71 -10.70 5.15 10.72
N PHE A 72 -10.40 6.21 10.00
CA PHE A 72 -9.79 7.47 10.46
C PHE A 72 -10.82 8.59 10.29
N ASP A 73 -10.93 9.48 11.30
CA ASP A 73 -11.98 10.52 11.34
C ASP A 73 -11.60 11.82 10.62
N GLY A 74 -10.34 11.95 10.21
CA GLY A 74 -9.85 13.14 9.51
C GLY A 74 -9.49 14.31 10.41
N LYS A 75 -9.32 14.09 11.72
CA LYS A 75 -9.00 15.15 12.68
C LYS A 75 -7.63 14.96 13.32
N ASP A 76 -7.40 13.80 13.94
CA ASP A 76 -6.14 13.52 14.63
C ASP A 76 -5.81 12.02 14.73
N ASP A 77 -6.64 11.16 14.12
CA ASP A 77 -6.44 9.70 14.13
C ASP A 77 -5.25 9.28 13.26
N TYR A 78 -4.43 8.34 13.76
CA TYR A 78 -3.36 7.72 12.97
C TYR A 78 -2.91 6.39 13.58
N VAL A 79 -2.19 5.60 12.77
CA VAL A 79 -1.40 4.47 13.24
C VAL A 79 0.06 4.87 13.15
N GLN A 80 0.77 4.76 14.26
CA GLN A 80 2.20 5.05 14.35
C GLN A 80 3.00 3.75 14.37
N ILE A 81 3.99 3.67 13.49
CA ILE A 81 4.96 2.57 13.45
C ILE A 81 6.33 3.18 13.73
N GLU A 82 7.05 2.62 14.70
CA GLU A 82 8.34 3.18 15.17
C GLU A 82 9.39 3.24 14.07
N PRO A 83 10.32 4.19 14.14
CA PRO A 83 11.37 4.33 13.12
C PRO A 83 12.21 3.07 12.94
N SER A 84 12.42 2.70 11.66
CA SER A 84 13.27 1.57 11.29
C SER A 84 13.78 1.76 9.87
N ASP A 85 15.01 1.34 9.61
CA ASP A 85 15.60 1.37 8.26
C ASP A 85 14.81 0.50 7.27
N GLN A 86 14.00 -0.44 7.78
CA GLN A 86 13.16 -1.29 6.92
C GLN A 86 12.11 -0.50 6.12
N TYR A 87 11.76 0.72 6.55
CA TYR A 87 10.80 1.57 5.84
C TYR A 87 11.44 2.54 4.85
N ASN A 88 12.76 2.43 4.70
CA ASN A 88 13.51 3.07 3.63
C ASN A 88 14.41 2.00 3.00
N PRO A 89 13.81 0.93 2.47
CA PRO A 89 14.55 -0.30 2.23
C PRO A 89 15.44 -0.23 1.01
N LYS A 90 16.51 -1.01 1.10
CA LYS A 90 17.41 -1.27 -0.01
C LYS A 90 17.19 -2.69 -0.50
N ASN A 91 17.24 -2.85 -1.81
CA ASN A 91 17.20 -4.17 -2.43
C ASN A 91 18.52 -4.93 -2.19
N ALA A 92 18.62 -6.18 -2.66
CA ALA A 92 19.80 -7.03 -2.46
C ALA A 92 21.09 -6.43 -3.02
N LYS A 93 21.01 -5.41 -3.90
CA LYS A 93 22.18 -4.71 -4.47
C LYS A 93 22.56 -3.44 -3.68
N GLY A 94 21.84 -3.14 -2.61
CA GLY A 94 22.08 -1.96 -1.78
C GLY A 94 21.46 -0.67 -2.30
N ASN A 95 20.66 -0.72 -3.36
CA ASN A 95 19.96 0.44 -3.91
C ASN A 95 18.60 0.61 -3.24
N TYR A 96 18.21 1.84 -2.95
CA TYR A 96 16.85 2.11 -2.48
C TYR A 96 15.85 1.65 -3.54
N GLU A 97 15.02 0.71 -3.17
CA GLU A 97 13.98 0.17 -4.06
C GLU A 97 12.87 -0.41 -3.19
N PHE A 98 11.63 -0.07 -3.47
CA PHE A 98 10.54 -0.65 -2.70
C PHE A 98 9.21 -0.55 -3.45
N THR A 99 8.30 -1.38 -3.02
CA THR A 99 6.88 -1.29 -3.35
C THR A 99 6.10 -1.14 -2.05
N ILE A 100 5.12 -0.26 -2.03
CA ILE A 100 4.11 -0.20 -0.98
C ILE A 100 2.74 -0.28 -1.62
N SER A 101 1.82 -1.04 -1.02
CA SER A 101 0.44 -1.11 -1.49
C SER A 101 -0.54 -1.12 -0.33
N PHE A 102 -1.75 -0.66 -0.59
CA PHE A 102 -2.82 -0.59 0.40
C PHE A 102 -4.17 -0.38 -0.28
N TRP A 103 -5.23 -0.75 0.42
CA TRP A 103 -6.58 -0.37 0.05
C TRP A 103 -6.99 0.88 0.81
N MET A 104 -7.66 1.81 0.13
CA MET A 104 -8.26 2.96 0.79
C MET A 104 -9.70 3.19 0.31
N TYR A 105 -10.53 3.67 1.23
CA TYR A 105 -11.90 4.09 0.97
C TYR A 105 -12.07 5.50 1.52
N PRO A 106 -11.79 6.52 0.73
CA PRO A 106 -11.92 7.90 1.21
C PRO A 106 -13.39 8.25 1.44
N HIS A 107 -13.73 8.81 2.60
CA HIS A 107 -15.07 9.35 2.82
C HIS A 107 -15.27 10.66 2.06
N GLU A 108 -14.18 11.41 1.88
CA GLU A 108 -14.11 12.65 1.10
C GLU A 108 -12.72 12.77 0.48
N VAL A 109 -12.58 13.58 -0.55
CA VAL A 109 -11.29 13.83 -1.20
C VAL A 109 -11.01 15.32 -1.24
N GLY A 110 -9.74 15.67 -1.11
CA GLY A 110 -9.33 17.06 -0.96
C GLY A 110 -9.32 17.44 0.52
N GLY A 111 -8.30 18.12 0.92
CA GLY A 111 -8.17 18.56 2.31
C GLY A 111 -9.16 19.66 2.63
N ASN A 112 -9.98 19.48 3.63
CA ASN A 112 -10.71 20.55 4.26
C ASN A 112 -9.73 21.34 5.14
N ASN A 113 -8.81 22.07 4.49
CA ASN A 113 -8.02 23.01 5.24
C ASN A 113 -8.85 24.30 5.44
N PRO A 114 -9.26 24.62 6.65
CA PRO A 114 -9.98 25.85 6.89
C PRO A 114 -9.16 27.12 6.58
N ALA A 115 -7.84 26.99 6.42
CA ALA A 115 -6.98 28.10 6.03
C ALA A 115 -6.91 28.35 4.51
N GLY A 116 -7.50 27.50 3.69
CA GLY A 116 -7.80 27.78 2.28
C GLY A 116 -6.65 27.83 1.29
N LYS A 117 -5.44 27.42 1.66
CA LYS A 117 -4.29 27.40 0.74
C LYS A 117 -3.47 26.12 0.88
N GLY A 118 -3.30 25.42 -0.24
CA GLY A 118 -2.29 24.37 -0.40
C GLY A 118 -2.29 23.28 0.66
N SER A 119 -3.45 22.73 0.98
CA SER A 119 -3.50 21.70 2.00
C SER A 119 -3.25 20.32 1.43
N ALA A 120 -2.31 19.62 2.02
CA ALA A 120 -2.10 18.21 1.80
C ALA A 120 -2.90 17.42 2.84
N THR A 121 -3.59 16.36 2.41
CA THR A 121 -4.13 15.34 3.30
C THR A 121 -3.28 14.09 3.10
N LEU A 122 -2.56 13.70 4.13
CA LEU A 122 -1.62 12.58 4.04
C LEU A 122 -2.33 11.27 4.35
N VAL A 123 -2.08 10.29 3.51
CA VAL A 123 -2.68 8.95 3.63
C VAL A 123 -1.71 8.00 4.30
N ILE A 124 -0.49 7.91 3.80
CA ILE A 124 0.62 7.16 4.41
C ILE A 124 1.91 7.96 4.18
N ALA A 125 2.74 8.09 5.20
CA ALA A 125 4.01 8.81 5.11
C ALA A 125 5.15 8.07 5.83
N ASN A 126 6.32 8.08 5.23
CA ASN A 126 7.57 7.69 5.91
C ASN A 126 8.22 8.94 6.48
N GLY A 127 7.96 9.22 7.74
CA GLY A 127 8.40 10.42 8.43
C GLY A 127 7.39 11.55 8.37
N ASP A 128 7.80 12.71 8.83
CA ASP A 128 6.97 13.91 8.88
C ASP A 128 7.33 14.85 7.73
N PRO A 129 6.48 14.99 6.71
CA PRO A 129 6.79 15.88 5.58
C PRO A 129 6.85 17.36 5.94
N GLY A 130 6.36 17.75 7.13
CA GLY A 130 6.35 19.14 7.56
C GLY A 130 7.60 19.60 8.31
N ASP A 131 8.55 18.74 8.63
CA ASP A 131 9.71 19.10 9.44
C ASP A 131 10.95 19.54 8.63
N GLY A 132 10.73 19.98 7.40
CA GLY A 132 11.82 20.55 6.58
C GLY A 132 12.74 19.51 5.94
N GLY A 133 12.24 18.34 5.64
CA GLY A 133 13.01 17.29 4.99
C GLY A 133 12.98 15.97 5.76
N GLY A 134 12.10 15.89 6.72
CA GLY A 134 11.98 14.71 7.56
C GLY A 134 11.34 13.50 6.90
N ALA A 135 10.47 13.71 5.93
CA ALA A 135 9.81 12.59 5.25
C ALA A 135 10.62 12.14 4.04
N ASN A 136 10.72 10.83 3.88
CA ASN A 136 11.41 10.25 2.73
C ASN A 136 10.47 10.09 1.54
N TRP A 137 9.22 9.70 1.81
CA TRP A 137 8.19 9.54 0.79
C TRP A 137 6.81 9.53 1.45
N TRP A 138 5.79 9.92 0.67
CA TRP A 138 4.41 9.89 1.18
C TRP A 138 3.38 9.84 0.06
N PHE A 139 2.16 9.45 0.43
CA PHE A 139 0.95 9.56 -0.39
C PHE A 139 0.07 10.66 0.16
N GLU A 140 -0.45 11.50 -0.73
CA GLU A 140 -1.30 12.61 -0.29
C GLU A 140 -2.36 12.98 -1.33
N TYR A 141 -3.43 13.57 -0.84
CA TYR A 141 -4.29 14.40 -1.65
C TYR A 141 -3.69 15.81 -1.64
N TRP A 142 -3.37 16.33 -2.80
CA TRP A 142 -2.88 17.69 -2.93
C TRP A 142 -3.94 18.58 -3.57
N ASN A 143 -4.40 19.61 -2.87
CA ASN A 143 -5.36 20.57 -3.41
C ASN A 143 -4.63 21.56 -4.33
N PRO A 144 -5.13 21.87 -5.57
CA PRO A 144 -6.50 21.63 -6.01
C PRO A 144 -6.76 20.43 -6.93
N GLY A 145 -6.33 19.22 -6.64
CA GLY A 145 -6.96 18.17 -7.39
C GLY A 145 -6.13 16.99 -7.85
N ASN A 146 -5.04 16.70 -7.17
CA ASN A 146 -4.24 15.51 -7.49
C ASN A 146 -4.12 14.59 -6.28
N PHE A 147 -4.03 13.30 -6.56
CA PHE A 147 -3.50 12.31 -5.63
C PHE A 147 -2.05 12.03 -6.03
N GLU A 148 -1.13 12.08 -5.10
CA GLU A 148 0.32 12.06 -5.38
C GLU A 148 1.05 11.03 -4.54
N PHE A 149 2.10 10.43 -5.15
CA PHE A 149 3.14 9.67 -4.46
C PHE A 149 4.48 10.35 -4.76
N LYS A 150 5.19 10.74 -3.72
CA LYS A 150 6.38 11.58 -3.92
C LYS A 150 7.36 11.60 -2.74
N SER A 151 8.49 12.25 -2.97
CA SER A 151 9.35 12.85 -1.97
C SER A 151 9.67 14.29 -2.39
N CYS A 152 10.27 15.07 -1.50
CA CYS A 152 10.72 16.44 -1.81
C CYS A 152 12.18 16.67 -1.44
N GLN A 153 13.03 15.65 -1.55
CA GLN A 153 14.46 15.77 -1.21
C GLN A 153 15.25 16.65 -2.20
N ALA A 154 14.82 16.71 -3.45
CA ALA A 154 15.46 17.50 -4.50
C ALA A 154 14.37 18.21 -5.36
N GLY A 155 13.53 18.97 -4.67
CA GLY A 155 12.30 19.50 -5.27
C GLY A 155 11.16 18.51 -5.10
N CYS A 156 9.93 18.88 -5.44
CA CYS A 156 8.75 18.05 -5.24
C CYS A 156 8.21 17.56 -6.58
N ASN A 157 8.84 16.57 -7.15
CA ASN A 157 8.44 15.99 -8.43
C ASN A 157 7.70 14.66 -8.18
N ALA A 158 6.39 14.72 -8.26
CA ALA A 158 5.49 13.64 -7.87
C ALA A 158 5.06 12.75 -9.03
N ALA A 159 4.83 11.47 -8.74
CA ALA A 159 3.92 10.65 -9.54
C ALA A 159 2.50 11.06 -9.14
N LYS A 160 1.63 11.42 -10.07
CA LYS A 160 0.32 11.99 -9.74
C LYS A 160 -0.78 11.58 -10.71
N THR A 161 -2.00 11.62 -10.20
CA THR A 161 -3.21 11.29 -10.94
C THR A 161 -4.34 12.21 -10.44
N PRO A 162 -5.43 12.39 -11.20
CA PRO A 162 -6.62 13.03 -10.64
C PRO A 162 -7.08 12.34 -9.35
N LEU A 163 -7.78 13.07 -8.51
CA LEU A 163 -8.26 12.53 -7.24
C LEU A 163 -9.14 11.30 -7.48
N PRO A 164 -8.94 10.21 -6.73
CA PRO A 164 -9.84 9.05 -6.80
C PRO A 164 -11.22 9.40 -6.26
N ASP A 165 -12.25 8.75 -6.77
CA ASP A 165 -13.62 9.00 -6.33
C ASP A 165 -13.79 8.72 -4.82
N PRO A 166 -14.45 9.58 -4.07
CA PRO A 166 -14.78 9.25 -2.68
C PRO A 166 -15.86 8.17 -2.61
N LYS A 167 -15.93 7.50 -1.47
CA LYS A 167 -16.91 6.45 -1.17
C LYS A 167 -16.82 5.25 -2.11
N LYS A 168 -15.59 4.97 -2.56
CA LYS A 168 -15.24 3.77 -3.34
C LYS A 168 -13.91 3.23 -2.84
N TRP A 169 -13.76 1.92 -2.90
CA TRP A 169 -12.47 1.28 -2.62
C TRP A 169 -11.51 1.49 -3.79
N HIS A 170 -10.29 1.87 -3.48
CA HIS A 170 -9.19 2.00 -4.43
C HIS A 170 -7.98 1.22 -3.92
N PHE A 171 -7.43 0.37 -4.75
CA PHE A 171 -6.14 -0.26 -4.48
C PHE A 171 -5.06 0.69 -4.98
N VAL A 172 -4.19 1.11 -4.08
CA VAL A 172 -3.11 2.05 -4.39
C VAL A 172 -1.79 1.31 -4.28
N SER A 173 -0.90 1.51 -5.26
CA SER A 173 0.47 1.03 -5.13
C SER A 173 1.44 2.11 -5.57
N GLY A 174 2.50 2.27 -4.78
CA GLY A 174 3.63 3.12 -5.09
C GLY A 174 4.89 2.29 -5.19
N ILE A 175 5.66 2.50 -6.25
CA ILE A 175 6.94 1.84 -6.44
C ILE A 175 8.03 2.92 -6.54
N TYR A 176 9.12 2.73 -5.80
CA TYR A 176 10.35 3.48 -5.99
C TYR A 176 11.41 2.52 -6.54
N ASN A 177 12.01 2.85 -7.67
CA ASN A 177 12.95 1.96 -8.36
C ASN A 177 14.42 2.42 -8.28
N GLY A 178 14.72 3.29 -7.30
CA GLY A 178 16.04 3.90 -7.15
C GLY A 178 16.19 5.27 -7.82
N LYS A 179 15.23 5.67 -8.63
CA LYS A 179 15.27 6.94 -9.37
C LYS A 179 13.89 7.55 -9.57
N GLU A 180 12.90 6.72 -9.85
CA GLU A 180 11.55 7.15 -10.19
C GLU A 180 10.54 6.64 -9.19
N TYR A 181 9.53 7.46 -8.91
CA TYR A 181 8.31 7.08 -8.22
C TYR A 181 7.28 6.71 -9.28
N GLU A 182 6.68 5.55 -9.17
CA GLU A 182 5.61 5.09 -10.05
C GLU A 182 4.33 4.95 -9.21
N LEU A 183 3.21 5.45 -9.73
CA LEU A 183 1.91 5.39 -9.06
C LEU A 183 0.95 4.50 -9.86
N TYR A 184 0.32 3.57 -9.17
CA TYR A 184 -0.70 2.67 -9.71
C TYR A 184 -1.98 2.83 -8.91
N ILE A 185 -3.13 2.86 -9.59
CA ILE A 185 -4.46 2.84 -8.96
C ILE A 185 -5.26 1.70 -9.60
N ASN A 186 -5.77 0.81 -8.76
CA ASN A 186 -6.56 -0.37 -9.18
C ASN A 186 -5.79 -1.24 -10.19
N GLY A 187 -4.49 -1.41 -9.95
CA GLY A 187 -3.61 -2.23 -10.78
C GLY A 187 -3.15 -1.56 -12.08
N GLU A 188 -3.59 -0.33 -12.35
CA GLU A 188 -3.23 0.40 -13.58
C GLU A 188 -2.18 1.46 -13.30
N PHE A 189 -1.12 1.48 -14.12
CA PHE A 189 -0.11 2.54 -14.07
C PHE A 189 -0.74 3.90 -14.40
N LYS A 190 -0.49 4.90 -13.57
CA LYS A 190 -1.03 6.25 -13.76
C LYS A 190 0.04 7.25 -14.21
N SER A 191 1.15 7.30 -13.50
CA SER A 191 2.23 8.23 -13.84
C SER A 191 3.50 7.90 -13.06
N LYS A 192 4.56 8.65 -13.37
CA LYS A 192 5.81 8.59 -12.62
C LYS A 192 6.37 9.99 -12.38
N GLY A 193 7.18 10.11 -11.33
CA GLY A 193 7.96 11.29 -11.00
C GLY A 193 9.40 10.90 -10.74
N VAL A 194 10.33 11.85 -10.87
CA VAL A 194 11.76 11.61 -10.65
C VAL A 194 12.21 12.38 -9.44
N ASN A 195 12.67 11.69 -8.42
CA ASN A 195 13.23 12.32 -7.22
C ASN A 195 14.08 11.32 -6.44
N ALA A 196 14.91 11.83 -5.55
CA ALA A 196 15.72 11.01 -4.66
C ALA A 196 14.94 10.69 -3.38
N ILE A 197 15.30 9.59 -2.73
CA ILE A 197 14.94 9.32 -1.35
C ILE A 197 15.99 9.97 -0.45
N GLY A 198 15.53 10.53 0.64
CA GLY A 198 16.41 11.19 1.60
C GLY A 198 17.04 10.25 2.63
N ALA A 199 17.65 10.86 3.61
CA ALA A 199 18.38 10.23 4.69
C ALA A 199 17.48 9.46 5.68
N PRO A 200 18.02 8.87 6.73
CA PRO A 200 17.51 7.64 7.32
C PRO A 200 16.02 7.61 7.56
N ALA A 201 15.46 6.45 7.35
CA ALA A 201 14.03 6.24 7.48
C ALA A 201 13.55 6.65 8.87
N LYS A 202 12.47 7.37 8.89
CA LYS A 202 11.70 7.62 10.12
C LYS A 202 10.62 6.54 10.24
N GLY A 203 9.75 6.65 11.19
CA GLY A 203 8.64 5.73 11.32
C GLY A 203 7.62 5.88 10.18
N LEU A 204 6.68 4.96 10.10
CA LEU A 204 5.53 5.13 9.22
C LEU A 204 4.36 5.73 9.99
N LEU A 205 3.63 6.61 9.32
CA LEU A 205 2.35 7.11 9.81
C LEU A 205 1.30 6.69 8.77
N ILE A 206 0.26 6.01 9.23
CA ILE A 206 -0.87 5.61 8.39
C ILE A 206 -2.10 6.41 8.86
N GLY A 207 -2.80 7.04 7.93
CA GLY A 207 -3.90 7.96 8.23
C GLY A 207 -3.44 9.40 8.47
N SER A 208 -2.14 9.63 8.45
CA SER A 208 -1.56 10.96 8.71
C SER A 208 -0.12 11.04 8.22
N GLY A 209 0.38 12.24 8.09
CA GLY A 209 1.77 12.58 8.26
C GLY A 209 1.76 13.74 9.22
N LEU A 210 2.36 13.62 10.39
CA LEU A 210 2.35 14.66 11.41
C LEU A 210 3.06 15.90 10.86
N CYS A 211 2.30 16.93 10.64
CA CYS A 211 2.80 18.17 10.05
C CYS A 211 2.72 19.28 11.10
N PRO A 212 3.84 19.93 11.41
CA PRO A 212 3.80 21.05 12.34
C PRO A 212 2.91 22.18 11.82
N ALA A 213 2.23 22.83 12.73
CA ALA A 213 1.38 23.99 12.39
C ALA A 213 2.18 25.04 11.61
N GLY A 214 1.58 25.59 10.57
CA GLY A 214 2.20 26.63 9.76
C GLY A 214 2.99 26.15 8.55
N HIS A 215 3.11 24.84 8.33
CA HIS A 215 3.83 24.28 7.19
C HIS A 215 2.96 23.91 5.98
N GLY A 216 1.71 24.38 5.96
CA GLY A 216 0.82 24.19 4.80
C GLY A 216 0.13 22.84 4.72
N CYS A 217 0.33 21.99 5.71
CA CYS A 217 -0.36 20.71 5.85
C CYS A 217 -1.12 20.64 7.18
N ASP A 218 -1.53 21.79 7.69
CA ASP A 218 -2.31 21.88 8.93
C ASP A 218 -3.60 21.07 8.80
N GLY A 219 -3.78 20.09 9.64
CA GLY A 219 -4.93 19.22 9.58
C GLY A 219 -4.88 18.15 8.48
N GLY A 220 -3.69 17.75 8.08
CA GLY A 220 -3.48 16.77 7.00
C GLY A 220 -3.80 15.33 7.35
N TYR A 221 -4.88 15.09 8.08
CA TYR A 221 -5.32 13.75 8.49
C TYR A 221 -6.31 13.17 7.48
N PHE A 222 -6.12 11.90 7.17
CA PHE A 222 -6.98 11.17 6.23
C PHE A 222 -8.35 10.90 6.87
N LYS A 223 -9.41 11.12 6.11
CA LYS A 223 -10.78 10.77 6.52
C LYS A 223 -11.29 9.64 5.64
N GLY A 224 -11.36 8.45 6.20
CA GLY A 224 -11.73 7.26 5.44
C GLY A 224 -11.24 5.98 6.07
N ILE A 225 -11.19 4.91 5.29
CA ILE A 225 -10.80 3.58 5.76
C ILE A 225 -9.55 3.15 5.00
N ILE A 226 -8.58 2.56 5.72
CA ILE A 226 -7.36 1.97 5.13
C ILE A 226 -7.32 0.49 5.53
N ASP A 227 -6.88 -0.35 4.58
CA ASP A 227 -6.87 -1.79 4.73
C ASP A 227 -5.67 -2.41 4.01
N ASP A 228 -5.23 -3.59 4.44
CA ASP A 228 -4.24 -4.44 3.76
C ASP A 228 -2.98 -3.68 3.33
N VAL A 229 -2.32 -3.00 4.27
CA VAL A 229 -1.07 -2.27 3.96
C VAL A 229 0.11 -3.26 3.89
N SER A 230 0.89 -3.19 2.82
CA SER A 230 2.07 -4.04 2.66
C SER A 230 3.23 -3.27 2.02
N MET A 231 4.45 -3.60 2.44
CA MET A 231 5.66 -2.97 1.93
C MET A 231 6.73 -4.03 1.67
N PHE A 232 7.45 -3.88 0.55
CA PHE A 232 8.46 -4.84 0.07
C PHE A 232 9.73 -4.10 -0.36
N ASN A 233 10.90 -4.69 -0.13
CA ASN A 233 12.19 -4.13 -0.54
C ASN A 233 12.56 -4.50 -1.99
N THR A 234 11.58 -4.54 -2.85
CA THR A 234 11.75 -4.87 -4.26
C THR A 234 10.65 -4.19 -5.08
N LYS A 235 10.89 -4.01 -6.37
CA LYS A 235 9.87 -3.61 -7.31
C LYS A 235 9.00 -4.85 -7.63
N LEU A 236 7.76 -4.84 -7.21
CA LEU A 236 6.79 -5.86 -7.60
C LEU A 236 6.35 -5.64 -9.06
N SER A 237 6.04 -6.74 -9.74
CA SER A 237 5.49 -6.67 -11.10
C SER A 237 4.02 -6.26 -11.08
N GLU A 238 3.49 -5.81 -12.23
CA GLU A 238 2.06 -5.51 -12.37
C GLU A 238 1.19 -6.74 -12.05
N ALA A 239 1.68 -7.94 -12.38
CA ALA A 239 0.98 -9.19 -12.06
C ALA A 239 0.93 -9.42 -10.55
N ASP A 240 2.02 -9.11 -9.83
CA ASP A 240 2.04 -9.19 -8.36
C ASP A 240 1.09 -8.16 -7.75
N LEU A 241 1.11 -6.92 -8.23
CA LEU A 241 0.18 -5.88 -7.76
C LEU A 241 -1.27 -6.31 -7.98
N LYS A 242 -1.55 -6.89 -9.15
CA LYS A 242 -2.88 -7.39 -9.45
C LYS A 242 -3.27 -8.54 -8.52
N LYS A 243 -2.35 -9.43 -8.20
CA LYS A 243 -2.60 -10.53 -7.27
C LYS A 243 -2.92 -9.99 -5.87
N LEU A 244 -2.13 -9.02 -5.37
CA LEU A 244 -2.42 -8.38 -4.06
C LEU A 244 -3.80 -7.71 -4.08
N MET A 245 -4.15 -7.08 -5.18
CA MET A 245 -5.44 -6.41 -5.35
C MET A 245 -6.62 -7.40 -5.35
N ASP A 246 -6.51 -8.47 -6.12
CA ASP A 246 -7.63 -9.39 -6.35
C ASP A 246 -7.86 -10.34 -5.16
N ASP A 247 -6.79 -10.85 -4.58
CA ASP A 247 -6.83 -11.89 -3.53
C ASP A 247 -6.73 -11.31 -2.11
N GLY A 248 -6.23 -10.07 -1.96
CA GLY A 248 -5.84 -9.49 -0.67
C GLY A 248 -4.41 -9.90 -0.29
N VAL A 249 -3.76 -9.10 0.52
CA VAL A 249 -2.36 -9.30 0.93
C VAL A 249 -2.21 -10.63 1.69
N GLY A 250 -3.09 -10.89 2.65
CA GLY A 250 -3.01 -12.09 3.49
C GLY A 250 -3.06 -13.39 2.68
N ALA A 251 -3.99 -13.49 1.73
CA ALA A 251 -4.12 -14.68 0.89
C ALA A 251 -2.99 -14.76 -0.14
N SER A 252 -2.59 -13.63 -0.72
CA SER A 252 -1.52 -13.58 -1.73
C SER A 252 -0.18 -14.07 -1.21
N LEU A 253 0.07 -13.86 0.08
CA LEU A 253 1.33 -14.21 0.75
C LEU A 253 1.23 -15.48 1.60
N GLY A 254 0.08 -16.17 1.58
CA GLY A 254 -0.11 -17.39 2.37
C GLY A 254 -0.16 -17.15 3.88
N LEU A 255 -0.45 -15.93 4.31
CA LEU A 255 -0.53 -15.57 5.74
C LEU A 255 -1.88 -15.95 6.36
N LEU A 256 -2.88 -16.17 5.52
CA LEU A 256 -4.21 -16.59 5.93
C LEU A 256 -4.50 -17.99 5.37
N PRO A 257 -5.16 -18.87 6.13
CA PRO A 257 -5.52 -20.18 5.59
C PRO A 257 -6.49 -20.02 4.42
N VAL A 258 -6.13 -20.56 3.27
CA VAL A 258 -7.02 -20.61 2.10
C VAL A 258 -8.15 -21.61 2.38
N GLN A 259 -9.37 -21.11 2.48
CA GLN A 259 -10.52 -22.01 2.53
C GLN A 259 -10.94 -22.45 1.13
N ALA A 260 -11.12 -23.76 0.94
CA ALA A 260 -11.70 -24.29 -0.27
C ALA A 260 -13.12 -23.71 -0.44
N GLY A 261 -13.30 -22.89 -1.48
CA GLY A 261 -14.59 -22.22 -1.75
C GLY A 261 -14.58 -20.69 -1.72
N GLY A 262 -13.40 -20.08 -1.62
CA GLY A 262 -13.24 -18.61 -1.76
C GLY A 262 -13.74 -17.78 -0.58
N LYS A 263 -13.94 -18.40 0.58
CA LYS A 263 -14.24 -17.68 1.82
C LYS A 263 -13.04 -17.78 2.77
N LEU A 264 -12.47 -16.65 3.11
CA LEU A 264 -11.36 -16.55 4.07
C LEU A 264 -11.84 -16.96 5.47
N ALA A 265 -11.13 -17.89 6.11
CA ALA A 265 -11.39 -18.23 7.50
C ALA A 265 -10.59 -17.31 8.41
N THR A 266 -11.29 -16.47 9.12
CA THR A 266 -10.69 -15.75 10.22
C THR A 266 -10.47 -16.72 11.40
N ARG A 267 -9.33 -17.42 11.38
CA ARG A 267 -8.91 -18.19 12.56
C ARG A 267 -7.57 -17.67 13.07
N TRP A 268 -7.64 -16.57 13.76
CA TRP A 268 -6.50 -16.00 14.49
C TRP A 268 -6.03 -16.87 15.66
N SER A 269 -6.83 -17.85 16.08
CA SER A 269 -6.50 -18.71 17.23
C SER A 269 -5.43 -19.76 16.96
N ALA A 270 -5.09 -20.01 15.70
CA ALA A 270 -4.14 -21.06 15.35
C ALA A 270 -2.66 -20.60 15.35
N LEU A 271 -2.41 -19.29 15.34
CA LEU A 271 -1.06 -18.75 15.29
C LEU A 271 -0.45 -18.41 16.66
N LYS A 272 -1.19 -18.66 17.74
CA LYS A 272 -0.70 -18.48 19.11
C LYS A 272 -0.62 -19.82 19.86
N GLN A 273 0.23 -20.69 19.39
CA GLN A 273 0.71 -21.80 20.23
C GLN A 273 2.22 -21.62 20.40
N PRO A 274 2.74 -21.69 21.66
CA PRO A 274 4.15 -21.48 21.97
C PRO A 274 5.08 -22.52 21.35
#